data_c0da37c99eb9a7998ccf23f6f3ecef1e
#
_entry.id   c0da37c99eb9a7998ccf23f6f3ecef1e
#
_cell.length_a   1.000
_cell.length_b   1.000
_cell.length_c   1.000
_cell.angle_alpha   90.00
_cell.angle_beta   90.00
_cell.angle_gamma   90.00
#
_symmetry.space_group_name_H-M   'P 1'
#
loop_
_entity.id
_entity.type
_entity.pdbx_description
1 polymer ?
#
loop_
_entity_poly.entity_id
_entity_poly.type
_entity_poly.pdbx_seq_one_letter_code
_entity_poly.pdbx_strand_id
1 'polypeptide(L)'
;MAWFVQSCHEKVLNPNAQLTLTEYESLDSSAYKLDAQKIWDEINRLAVADKDSLLADNRTRRHYFKHRSLVWIDRNGVDHRADSVLLRLRKVTQIGFNPTRFRLPQIEADLKRLRELDFDDNINSINKVVARLEYNLTKAYLRYATGQRFGFVNPAY
;
A
#
# COMPACT_ATOMS: atom_id res chain seq x y z
N MET A 1 45.91 -18.71 -2.00
CA MET A 1 45.32 -17.43 -1.57
C MET A 1 44.02 -17.25 -2.31
N ALA A 2 42.91 -17.47 -1.65
CA ALA A 2 41.57 -17.31 -2.24
C ALA A 2 41.05 -15.91 -1.86
N TRP A 3 40.80 -15.09 -2.85
CA TRP A 3 40.19 -13.78 -2.67
C TRP A 3 38.66 -13.97 -2.59
N PHE A 4 38.11 -13.83 -1.40
CA PHE A 4 36.68 -13.67 -1.23
C PHE A 4 36.29 -12.26 -1.71
N VAL A 5 35.70 -12.17 -2.87
CA VAL A 5 35.00 -10.95 -3.30
C VAL A 5 33.66 -10.94 -2.55
N GLN A 6 33.65 -10.20 -1.46
CA GLN A 6 32.42 -9.90 -0.72
C GLN A 6 31.65 -8.86 -1.55
N SER A 7 30.69 -9.32 -2.35
CA SER A 7 29.76 -8.45 -3.05
C SER A 7 28.88 -7.78 -2.00
N CYS A 8 29.28 -6.61 -1.54
CA CYS A 8 28.39 -5.69 -0.86
C CYS A 8 27.32 -5.25 -1.87
N HIS A 9 26.11 -5.80 -1.75
CA HIS A 9 24.95 -5.19 -2.38
C HIS A 9 24.75 -3.83 -1.69
N GLU A 10 25.26 -2.77 -2.31
CA GLU A 10 24.88 -1.41 -1.93
C GLU A 10 23.36 -1.30 -2.09
N LYS A 11 22.66 -1.09 -0.97
CA LYS A 11 21.25 -0.68 -1.01
C LYS A 11 21.20 0.61 -1.80
N VAL A 12 20.55 0.58 -2.96
CA VAL A 12 20.32 1.77 -3.76
C VAL A 12 19.36 2.66 -2.99
N LEU A 13 19.89 3.55 -2.18
CA LEU A 13 19.17 4.59 -1.45
C LEU A 13 18.82 5.72 -2.42
N ASN A 14 17.87 5.48 -3.31
CA ASN A 14 17.25 6.58 -4.04
C ASN A 14 15.81 6.75 -3.52
N PRO A 15 15.53 7.74 -2.65
CA PRO A 15 14.20 7.95 -2.09
C PRO A 15 13.15 8.31 -3.14
N ASN A 16 13.57 8.59 -4.38
CA ASN A 16 12.69 8.94 -5.51
C ASN A 16 12.65 7.86 -6.60
N ALA A 17 13.45 6.80 -6.49
CA ALA A 17 13.41 5.72 -7.46
C ALA A 17 12.22 4.82 -7.14
N GLN A 18 11.17 4.93 -7.93
CA GLN A 18 10.14 3.92 -7.96
C GLN A 18 10.65 2.77 -8.82
N LEU A 19 11.00 1.66 -8.19
CA LEU A 19 11.31 0.45 -8.92
C LEU A 19 10.05 -0.04 -9.63
N THR A 20 10.19 -0.34 -10.90
CA THR A 20 9.12 -0.97 -11.67
C THR A 20 8.94 -2.41 -11.21
N LEU A 21 7.76 -3.00 -11.45
CA LEU A 21 7.53 -4.41 -11.15
C LEU A 21 8.51 -5.32 -11.90
N THR A 22 8.93 -4.92 -13.10
CA THR A 22 9.95 -5.64 -13.89
C THR A 22 11.32 -5.59 -13.20
N GLU A 23 11.68 -4.47 -12.59
CA GLU A 23 12.92 -4.37 -11.82
C GLU A 23 12.86 -5.23 -10.56
N TYR A 24 11.72 -5.29 -9.85
CA TYR A 24 11.52 -6.24 -8.76
C TYR A 24 11.71 -7.69 -9.21
N GLU A 25 11.16 -8.07 -10.34
CA GLU A 25 11.29 -9.42 -10.89
C GLU A 25 12.73 -9.76 -11.32
N SER A 26 13.54 -8.76 -11.66
CA SER A 26 14.95 -8.95 -12.01
C SER A 26 15.86 -9.15 -10.79
N LEU A 27 15.38 -8.85 -9.59
CA LEU A 27 16.14 -9.07 -8.36
C LEU A 27 16.14 -10.57 -8.04
N ASP A 28 17.32 -11.17 -7.99
CA ASP A 28 17.55 -12.63 -7.89
C ASP A 28 17.34 -13.16 -6.45
N SER A 29 16.29 -12.70 -5.79
CA SER A 29 15.91 -13.15 -4.46
C SER A 29 14.43 -13.47 -4.40
N SER A 30 14.08 -14.60 -3.76
CA SER A 30 12.68 -14.99 -3.52
C SER A 30 11.89 -13.92 -2.76
N ALA A 31 12.56 -13.11 -1.93
CA ALA A 31 11.97 -12.01 -1.18
C ALA A 31 11.41 -10.88 -2.07
N TYR A 32 11.88 -10.76 -3.31
CA TYR A 32 11.45 -9.72 -4.25
C TYR A 32 10.49 -10.21 -5.33
N LYS A 33 10.12 -11.49 -5.31
CA LYS A 33 9.26 -12.07 -6.34
C LYS A 33 7.80 -11.70 -6.11
N LEU A 34 7.25 -10.96 -7.06
CA LEU A 34 5.81 -10.65 -7.09
C LEU A 34 5.01 -11.86 -7.57
N ASP A 35 3.95 -12.16 -6.83
CA ASP A 35 3.01 -13.21 -7.13
C ASP A 35 1.59 -12.63 -7.07
N ALA A 36 0.98 -12.49 -8.23
CA ALA A 36 -0.34 -11.89 -8.35
C ALA A 36 -1.39 -12.63 -7.51
N GLN A 37 -1.33 -13.97 -7.45
CA GLN A 37 -2.29 -14.75 -6.68
C GLN A 37 -2.12 -14.47 -5.18
N LYS A 38 -0.89 -14.45 -4.67
CA LYS A 38 -0.63 -14.14 -3.25
C LYS A 38 -1.06 -12.73 -2.88
N ILE A 39 -0.88 -11.76 -3.77
CA ILE A 39 -1.35 -10.38 -3.57
C ILE A 39 -2.87 -10.36 -3.44
N TRP A 40 -3.59 -11.04 -4.35
CA TRP A 40 -5.05 -11.09 -4.31
C TRP A 40 -5.60 -11.86 -3.11
N ASP A 41 -4.97 -12.95 -2.71
CA ASP A 41 -5.34 -13.72 -1.52
C ASP A 41 -5.21 -12.86 -0.27
N GLU A 42 -4.14 -12.06 -0.18
CA GLU A 42 -3.92 -11.16 0.94
C GLU A 42 -4.92 -9.98 0.93
N ILE A 43 -5.22 -9.38 -0.23
CA ILE A 43 -6.26 -8.34 -0.36
C ILE A 43 -7.61 -8.90 0.09
N ASN A 44 -7.98 -10.09 -0.33
CA ASN A 44 -9.23 -10.75 0.07
C ASN A 44 -9.25 -11.00 1.58
N ARG A 45 -8.14 -11.48 2.15
CA ARG A 45 -8.01 -11.67 3.60
C ARG A 45 -8.21 -10.38 4.35
N LEU A 46 -7.60 -9.28 3.92
CA LEU A 46 -7.77 -7.96 4.51
C LEU A 46 -9.21 -7.46 4.41
N ALA A 47 -9.84 -7.64 3.25
CA ALA A 47 -11.21 -7.22 3.02
C ALA A 47 -12.23 -7.99 3.88
N VAL A 48 -12.02 -9.29 4.08
CA VAL A 48 -12.86 -10.14 4.95
C VAL A 48 -12.65 -9.80 6.43
N ALA A 49 -11.42 -9.53 6.83
CA ALA A 49 -11.07 -9.17 8.20
C ALA A 49 -11.52 -7.75 8.59
N ASP A 50 -11.75 -6.89 7.60
CA ASP A 50 -12.16 -5.51 7.81
C ASP A 50 -13.63 -5.42 8.27
N LYS A 51 -13.84 -5.07 9.53
CA LYS A 51 -15.16 -4.93 10.16
C LYS A 51 -15.67 -3.49 10.19
N ASP A 52 -14.90 -2.55 9.66
CA ASP A 52 -15.33 -1.16 9.58
C ASP A 52 -16.54 -1.01 8.66
N SER A 53 -17.49 -0.13 9.02
CA SER A 53 -18.82 -0.08 8.42
C SER A 53 -19.18 1.23 7.71
N LEU A 54 -18.23 2.16 7.61
CA LEU A 54 -18.47 3.40 6.87
C LEU A 54 -18.74 3.11 5.39
N LEU A 55 -19.47 4.00 4.74
CA LEU A 55 -19.74 3.91 3.30
C LEU A 55 -18.46 3.72 2.47
N ALA A 56 -17.40 4.43 2.84
CA ALA A 56 -16.08 4.31 2.22
C ALA A 56 -15.51 2.89 2.34
N ASP A 57 -15.65 2.26 3.50
CA ASP A 57 -15.16 0.91 3.77
C ASP A 57 -15.90 -0.14 2.96
N ASN A 58 -17.23 0.00 2.87
CA ASN A 58 -18.07 -0.85 2.03
C ASN A 58 -17.71 -0.72 0.55
N ARG A 59 -17.42 0.51 0.08
CA ARG A 59 -16.97 0.76 -1.29
C ARG A 59 -15.61 0.16 -1.56
N THR A 60 -14.66 0.24 -0.60
CA THR A 60 -13.34 -0.39 -0.71
C THR A 60 -13.47 -1.90 -0.89
N ARG A 61 -14.22 -2.57 0.01
CA ARG A 61 -14.46 -4.01 -0.09
C ARG A 61 -15.12 -4.39 -1.42
N ARG A 62 -16.16 -3.65 -1.83
CA ARG A 62 -16.86 -3.90 -3.09
C ARG A 62 -15.94 -3.77 -4.29
N HIS A 63 -15.03 -2.80 -4.30
CA HIS A 63 -14.06 -2.62 -5.37
C HIS A 63 -13.22 -3.88 -5.54
N TYR A 64 -12.58 -4.35 -4.48
CA TYR A 64 -11.69 -5.50 -4.56
C TYR A 64 -12.40 -6.83 -4.78
N PHE A 65 -13.64 -6.99 -4.31
CA PHE A 65 -14.42 -8.19 -4.61
C PHE A 65 -14.95 -8.25 -6.06
N LYS A 66 -15.26 -7.09 -6.66
CA LYS A 66 -15.83 -7.03 -8.00
C LYS A 66 -14.78 -6.81 -9.09
N HIS A 67 -13.82 -5.96 -8.83
CA HIS A 67 -12.83 -5.51 -9.80
C HIS A 67 -11.45 -5.97 -9.33
N ARG A 68 -10.93 -7.01 -9.95
CA ARG A 68 -9.56 -7.47 -9.68
C ARG A 68 -8.55 -6.54 -10.37
N SER A 69 -8.53 -5.28 -9.97
CA SER A 69 -7.58 -4.27 -10.47
C SER A 69 -6.98 -3.50 -9.31
N LEU A 70 -5.67 -3.35 -9.32
CA LEU A 70 -4.95 -2.48 -8.41
C LEU A 70 -5.17 -1.01 -8.81
N VAL A 71 -5.24 -0.11 -7.86
CA VAL A 71 -5.52 1.32 -8.07
C VAL A 71 -4.24 2.16 -8.02
N TRP A 72 -3.31 1.75 -7.15
CA TRP A 72 -2.13 2.54 -6.79
C TRP A 72 -0.82 1.94 -7.26
N ILE A 73 -0.85 0.68 -7.68
CA ILE A 73 0.35 -0.07 -8.05
C ILE A 73 0.12 -0.67 -9.44
N ASP A 74 1.02 -0.37 -10.34
CA ASP A 74 1.04 -0.94 -11.68
C ASP A 74 2.43 -1.50 -12.01
N ARG A 75 2.65 -1.90 -13.28
CA ARG A 75 3.94 -2.38 -13.77
C ARG A 75 5.09 -1.37 -13.64
N ASN A 76 4.78 -0.09 -13.41
CA ASN A 76 5.77 0.96 -13.24
C ASN A 76 6.03 1.28 -11.76
N GLY A 77 5.45 0.49 -10.85
CA GLY A 77 5.56 0.69 -9.40
C GLY A 77 4.37 1.43 -8.78
N VAL A 78 4.62 2.19 -7.74
CA VAL A 78 3.58 2.95 -7.04
C VAL A 78 3.26 4.24 -7.79
N ASP A 79 2.00 4.44 -8.12
CA ASP A 79 1.52 5.66 -8.79
C ASP A 79 1.80 6.92 -7.95
N HIS A 80 2.26 7.99 -8.59
CA HIS A 80 2.52 9.29 -7.97
C HIS A 80 1.30 9.90 -7.26
N ARG A 81 0.08 9.48 -7.63
CA ARG A 81 -1.15 9.86 -6.93
C ARG A 81 -1.16 9.41 -5.48
N ALA A 82 -0.46 8.33 -5.15
CA ALA A 82 -0.30 7.86 -3.78
C ALA A 82 0.36 8.92 -2.89
N ASP A 83 1.41 9.58 -3.37
CA ASP A 83 2.08 10.66 -2.65
C ASP A 83 1.16 11.87 -2.45
N SER A 84 0.36 12.20 -3.46
CA SER A 84 -0.63 13.27 -3.36
C SER A 84 -1.69 12.99 -2.30
N VAL A 85 -2.15 11.74 -2.20
CA VAL A 85 -3.08 11.31 -1.15
C VAL A 85 -2.41 11.39 0.22
N LEU A 86 -1.19 10.88 0.37
CA LEU A 86 -0.45 10.93 1.63
C LEU A 86 -0.25 12.35 2.14
N LEU A 87 0.11 13.28 1.24
CA LEU A 87 0.27 14.69 1.60
C LEU A 87 -1.02 15.27 2.20
N ARG A 88 -2.19 14.88 1.67
CA ARG A 88 -3.50 15.28 2.20
C ARG A 88 -3.82 14.59 3.51
N LEU A 89 -3.54 13.29 3.63
CA LEU A 89 -3.78 12.52 4.84
C LEU A 89 -2.94 13.01 6.03
N ARG A 90 -1.73 13.49 5.81
CA ARG A 90 -0.89 14.12 6.85
C ARG A 90 -1.50 15.40 7.43
N LYS A 91 -2.37 16.05 6.67
CA LYS A 91 -3.03 17.31 7.07
C LYS A 91 -4.47 17.12 7.55
N VAL A 92 -4.94 15.88 7.74
CA VAL A 92 -6.34 15.63 8.09
C VAL A 92 -6.78 16.23 9.43
N THR A 93 -5.87 16.41 10.39
CA THR A 93 -6.15 17.09 11.64
C THR A 93 -6.51 18.57 11.45
N GLN A 94 -5.94 19.22 10.42
CA GLN A 94 -6.21 20.63 10.11
C GLN A 94 -7.65 20.85 9.65
N ILE A 95 -8.30 19.79 9.15
CA ILE A 95 -9.69 19.82 8.70
C ILE A 95 -10.64 19.05 9.64
N GLY A 96 -10.18 18.82 10.89
CA GLY A 96 -11.00 18.23 11.95
C GLY A 96 -11.16 16.71 11.88
N PHE A 97 -10.36 16.01 11.08
CA PHE A 97 -10.44 14.55 11.01
C PHE A 97 -9.46 13.88 11.97
N ASN A 98 -9.88 12.75 12.52
CA ASN A 98 -9.00 11.93 13.35
C ASN A 98 -8.04 11.09 12.47
N PRO A 99 -6.70 11.32 12.57
CA PRO A 99 -5.71 10.65 11.71
C PRO A 99 -5.65 9.13 11.91
N THR A 100 -6.00 8.63 13.09
CA THR A 100 -5.96 7.18 13.38
C THR A 100 -6.92 6.39 12.48
N ARG A 101 -7.99 7.01 12.02
CA ARG A 101 -8.97 6.39 11.13
C ARG A 101 -8.44 6.10 9.73
N PHE A 102 -7.32 6.68 9.36
CA PHE A 102 -6.73 6.56 8.02
C PHE A 102 -5.60 5.53 7.94
N ARG A 103 -5.20 4.92 9.06
CA ARG A 103 -4.06 4.00 9.14
C ARG A 103 -2.77 4.56 8.54
N LEU A 104 -2.60 5.88 8.62
CA LEU A 104 -1.48 6.59 7.99
C LEU A 104 -0.10 6.02 8.33
N PRO A 105 0.23 5.70 9.60
CA PRO A 105 1.55 5.13 9.92
C PRO A 105 1.83 3.81 9.18
N GLN A 106 0.80 2.95 9.00
CA GLN A 106 0.96 1.69 8.29
C GLN A 106 1.18 1.92 6.78
N ILE A 107 0.43 2.86 6.18
CA ILE A 107 0.59 3.22 4.77
C ILE A 107 1.99 3.77 4.51
N GLU A 108 2.48 4.66 5.38
CA GLU A 108 3.82 5.24 5.27
C GLU A 108 4.92 4.18 5.43
N ALA A 109 4.75 3.26 6.39
CA ALA A 109 5.69 2.16 6.59
C ALA A 109 5.75 1.23 5.36
N ASP A 110 4.61 0.87 4.79
CA ASP A 110 4.54 0.00 3.62
C ASP A 110 5.11 0.68 2.37
N LEU A 111 4.83 1.97 2.17
CA LEU A 111 5.41 2.74 1.07
C LEU A 111 6.93 2.87 1.22
N LYS A 112 7.42 3.09 2.45
CA LYS A 112 8.85 3.12 2.74
C LYS A 112 9.52 1.78 2.41
N ARG A 113 8.89 0.65 2.83
CA ARG A 113 9.41 -0.68 2.53
C ARG A 113 9.52 -0.95 1.03
N LEU A 114 8.52 -0.54 0.25
CA LEU A 114 8.55 -0.67 -1.21
C LEU A 114 9.69 0.16 -1.84
N ARG A 115 9.93 1.35 -1.32
CA ARG A 115 11.00 2.24 -1.83
C ARG A 115 12.40 1.82 -1.43
N GLU A 116 12.54 1.24 -0.24
CA GLU A 116 13.83 0.81 0.32
C GLU A 116 14.12 -0.68 0.09
N LEU A 117 13.17 -1.42 -0.53
CA LEU A 117 13.27 -2.87 -0.72
C LEU A 117 13.46 -3.63 0.60
N ASP A 118 12.82 -3.14 1.67
CA ASP A 118 12.92 -3.71 3.01
C ASP A 118 11.80 -4.73 3.23
N PHE A 119 12.01 -5.95 2.73
CA PHE A 119 11.07 -7.07 2.85
C PHE A 119 11.62 -8.19 3.72
N ASP A 120 10.72 -8.92 4.36
CA ASP A 120 10.99 -10.17 5.06
C ASP A 120 10.18 -11.32 4.44
N ASP A 121 10.44 -12.55 4.86
CA ASP A 121 9.74 -13.74 4.36
C ASP A 121 8.41 -14.00 5.09
N ASN A 122 7.96 -13.10 5.96
CA ASN A 122 6.80 -13.31 6.82
C ASN A 122 5.73 -12.21 6.64
N ILE A 123 5.64 -11.30 7.62
CA ILE A 123 4.56 -10.30 7.69
C ILE A 123 4.77 -9.13 6.73
N ASN A 124 6.01 -8.88 6.31
CA ASN A 124 6.38 -7.84 5.38
C ASN A 124 7.01 -8.43 4.09
N SER A 125 6.55 -9.60 3.66
CA SER A 125 6.90 -10.07 2.32
C SER A 125 6.34 -9.11 1.26
N ILE A 126 7.01 -8.99 0.13
CA ILE A 126 6.64 -8.05 -0.93
C ILE A 126 5.16 -8.15 -1.31
N ASN A 127 4.62 -9.36 -1.42
CA ASN A 127 3.22 -9.59 -1.79
C ASN A 127 2.24 -9.06 -0.72
N LYS A 128 2.58 -9.22 0.57
CA LYS A 128 1.77 -8.70 1.68
C LYS A 128 1.88 -7.19 1.80
N VAL A 129 3.08 -6.63 1.59
CA VAL A 129 3.29 -5.17 1.62
C VAL A 129 2.52 -4.49 0.48
N VAL A 130 2.61 -5.02 -0.75
CA VAL A 130 1.85 -4.54 -1.91
C VAL A 130 0.35 -4.61 -1.63
N ALA A 131 -0.16 -5.75 -1.20
CA ALA A 131 -1.59 -5.95 -0.91
C ALA A 131 -2.10 -5.01 0.19
N ARG A 132 -1.32 -4.85 1.24
CA ARG A 132 -1.66 -4.02 2.41
C ARG A 132 -1.63 -2.53 2.07
N LEU A 133 -0.62 -2.07 1.31
CA LEU A 133 -0.55 -0.70 0.82
C LEU A 133 -1.75 -0.39 -0.07
N GLU A 134 -2.00 -1.23 -1.07
CA GLU A 134 -3.09 -1.10 -2.03
C GLU A 134 -4.45 -0.97 -1.33
N TYR A 135 -4.75 -1.90 -0.41
CA TYR A 135 -6.02 -1.92 0.32
C TYR A 135 -6.18 -0.73 1.26
N ASN A 136 -5.17 -0.45 2.09
CA ASN A 136 -5.24 0.62 3.08
C ASN A 136 -5.27 2.01 2.44
N LEU A 137 -4.51 2.22 1.37
CA LEU A 137 -4.48 3.51 0.68
C LEU A 137 -5.81 3.80 -0.03
N THR A 138 -6.42 2.80 -0.67
CA THR A 138 -7.77 2.93 -1.25
C THR A 138 -8.80 3.26 -0.16
N LYS A 139 -8.76 2.55 0.95
CA LYS A 139 -9.65 2.80 2.08
C LYS A 139 -9.48 4.21 2.64
N ALA A 140 -8.24 4.63 2.86
CA ALA A 140 -7.93 5.96 3.36
C ALA A 140 -8.37 7.07 2.39
N TYR A 141 -8.11 6.89 1.09
CA TYR A 141 -8.57 7.82 0.05
C TYR A 141 -10.08 7.96 0.02
N LEU A 142 -10.82 6.85 0.01
CA LEU A 142 -12.27 6.87 -0.01
C LEU A 142 -12.87 7.48 1.28
N ARG A 143 -12.27 7.20 2.44
CA ARG A 143 -12.65 7.85 3.70
C ARG A 143 -12.41 9.36 3.65
N TYR A 144 -11.26 9.78 3.15
CA TYR A 144 -10.94 11.20 2.99
C TYR A 144 -11.94 11.90 2.05
N ALA A 145 -12.14 11.35 0.85
CA ALA A 145 -13.02 11.93 -0.15
C ALA A 145 -14.49 11.96 0.31
N THR A 146 -14.97 10.90 0.98
CA THR A 146 -16.32 10.82 1.53
C THR A 146 -16.47 11.77 2.71
N GLY A 147 -15.48 11.81 3.59
CA GLY A 147 -15.47 12.69 4.76
C GLY A 147 -15.48 14.16 4.41
N GLN A 148 -14.74 14.55 3.36
CA GLN A 148 -14.76 15.93 2.84
C GLN A 148 -16.12 16.34 2.28
N ARG A 149 -16.83 15.40 1.63
CA ARG A 149 -18.11 15.69 0.98
C ARG A 149 -19.31 15.67 1.93
N PHE A 150 -19.29 14.76 2.92
CA PHE A 150 -20.47 14.47 3.75
C PHE A 150 -20.18 14.51 5.27
N GLY A 151 -18.95 14.82 5.66
CA GLY A 151 -18.51 14.54 7.02
C GLY A 151 -18.36 13.02 7.27
N PHE A 152 -18.01 12.66 8.51
CA PHE A 152 -18.01 11.24 8.93
C PHE A 152 -19.36 10.79 9.49
N VAL A 153 -20.40 11.54 9.22
CA VAL A 153 -21.78 11.16 9.57
C VAL A 153 -22.28 10.16 8.53
N ASN A 154 -22.91 9.11 8.99
CA ASN A 154 -23.53 8.16 8.07
C ASN A 154 -24.71 8.86 7.37
N PRO A 155 -24.69 9.07 6.04
CA PRO A 155 -25.77 9.76 5.34
C PRO A 155 -27.04 8.90 5.20
N ALA A 156 -27.15 7.80 5.91
CA ALA A 156 -28.30 6.89 5.89
C ALA A 156 -29.30 7.17 7.02
N TYR A 157 -29.52 8.48 7.31
CA TYR A 157 -30.64 8.94 8.13
C TYR A 157 -31.38 10.05 7.39
#